data_ad0f8bfa0858259395f3e24725efc6b8
#
_entry.id   ad0f8bfa0858259395f3e24725efc6b8
#
_cell.length_a   1.000
_cell.length_b   1.000
_cell.length_c   1.000
_cell.angle_alpha   90.00
_cell.angle_beta   90.00
_cell.angle_gamma   90.00
#
_symmetry.space_group_name_H-M   'P 1'
#
loop_
_entity.id
_entity.type
_entity.pdbx_description
1 polymer ?
#
loop_
_entity_poly.entity_id
_entity_poly.type
_entity_poly.pdbx_seq_one_letter_code
_entity_poly.pdbx_strand_id
1 'polypeptide(L)'
;LAEAEIEYADDPCTTLFVKFPVRDDKGKLTPYAPLDKIFFVIWTTTPWTIPGNMAICVNAAFDYVLLQAPGGEVYILAKDLAENVCKAAHIDYTACKVLATLKGGEFELMTAGHPLFDRDSVILCGDHVTLDAGTGCVHTAPGFGADDFNICRAYDAAGKTHIGTPVPVNAKGVMTDEKYSGQFYAKANEVI
;
A
#
# COMPACT_ATOMS: atom_id res chain seq x y z
N LEU A 1 -1.69 1.68 -32.67
CA LEU A 1 -2.55 0.49 -32.64
C LEU A 1 -4.00 0.97 -32.62
N ALA A 2 -4.83 0.49 -33.55
CA ALA A 2 -6.24 0.81 -33.55
C ALA A 2 -6.95 -0.08 -32.51
N GLU A 3 -7.96 0.45 -31.83
CA GLU A 3 -8.73 -0.26 -30.79
C GLU A 3 -9.32 -1.60 -31.31
N ALA A 4 -9.60 -1.69 -32.60
CA ALA A 4 -10.08 -2.90 -33.25
C ALA A 4 -9.02 -4.03 -33.37
N GLU A 5 -7.76 -3.77 -33.04
CA GLU A 5 -6.67 -4.75 -33.07
C GLU A 5 -6.32 -5.28 -31.66
N ILE A 6 -7.08 -4.86 -30.64
CA ILE A 6 -6.87 -5.29 -29.26
C ILE A 6 -7.76 -6.48 -28.97
N GLU A 7 -7.16 -7.62 -28.69
CA GLU A 7 -7.86 -8.81 -28.17
C GLU A 7 -7.66 -8.87 -26.64
N TYR A 8 -8.76 -9.05 -25.92
CA TYR A 8 -8.74 -9.23 -24.47
C TYR A 8 -8.74 -10.73 -24.15
N ALA A 9 -7.81 -11.15 -23.33
CA ALA A 9 -7.74 -12.51 -22.80
C ALA A 9 -7.56 -12.47 -21.27
N ASP A 10 -8.09 -13.48 -20.59
CA ASP A 10 -7.86 -13.64 -19.17
C ASP A 10 -6.39 -14.03 -18.96
N ASP A 11 -5.67 -13.21 -18.19
CA ASP A 11 -4.29 -13.46 -17.79
C ASP A 11 -4.24 -13.64 -16.27
N PRO A 12 -4.03 -14.87 -15.74
CA PRO A 12 -3.97 -15.10 -14.31
C PRO A 12 -2.75 -14.41 -13.72
N CYS A 13 -2.98 -13.51 -12.77
CA CYS A 13 -1.92 -12.84 -12.03
C CYS A 13 -1.96 -13.16 -10.54
N THR A 14 -0.78 -13.21 -9.92
CA THR A 14 -0.67 -13.32 -8.47
C THR A 14 -1.06 -11.99 -7.84
N THR A 15 -1.94 -12.03 -6.84
CA THR A 15 -2.32 -10.87 -6.05
C THR A 15 -1.80 -11.03 -4.63
N LEU A 16 -1.29 -9.95 -4.05
CA LEU A 16 -0.74 -9.96 -2.69
C LEU A 16 -1.40 -8.90 -1.82
N PHE A 17 -1.70 -9.29 -0.58
CA PHE A 17 -1.91 -8.35 0.52
C PHE A 17 -0.61 -8.20 1.28
N VAL A 18 -0.12 -6.97 1.44
CA VAL A 18 1.17 -6.69 2.08
C VAL A 18 0.97 -5.78 3.28
N LYS A 19 1.52 -6.19 4.42
CA LYS A 19 1.48 -5.45 5.67
C LYS A 19 2.66 -4.49 5.77
N PHE A 20 2.37 -3.23 6.09
CA PHE A 20 3.34 -2.19 6.40
C PHE A 20 3.19 -1.81 7.87
N PRO A 21 4.13 -2.18 8.76
CA PRO A 21 4.02 -1.89 10.19
C PRO A 21 4.04 -0.38 10.45
N VAL A 22 3.15 0.12 11.28
CA VAL A 22 3.16 1.53 11.67
C VAL A 22 4.42 1.83 12.47
N ARG A 23 5.15 2.91 12.12
CA ARG A 23 6.35 3.36 12.83
C ARG A 23 6.10 4.65 13.62
N ASP A 24 5.38 5.61 13.03
CA ASP A 24 4.98 6.85 13.69
C ASP A 24 3.50 7.13 13.41
N ASP A 25 2.69 7.11 14.45
CA ASP A 25 1.23 7.30 14.41
C ASP A 25 0.80 8.72 14.80
N LYS A 26 1.75 9.63 15.03
CA LYS A 26 1.49 10.97 15.56
C LYS A 26 0.66 10.95 16.87
N GLY A 27 0.72 9.85 17.62
CA GLY A 27 -0.02 9.65 18.87
C GLY A 27 -1.51 9.34 18.71
N LYS A 28 -1.98 8.98 17.50
CA LYS A 28 -3.41 8.78 17.22
C LYS A 28 -3.86 7.32 17.28
N LEU A 29 -2.96 6.36 17.06
CA LEU A 29 -3.30 4.93 17.02
C LEU A 29 -2.93 4.18 18.31
N THR A 30 -1.89 4.62 18.98
CA THR A 30 -1.39 4.07 20.26
C THR A 30 -2.47 3.91 21.35
N PRO A 31 -3.54 4.78 21.41
CA PRO A 31 -4.64 4.56 22.36
C PRO A 31 -5.46 3.29 22.12
N TYR A 32 -5.43 2.72 20.91
CA TYR A 32 -6.23 1.56 20.53
C TYR A 32 -5.46 0.25 20.58
N ALA A 33 -4.17 0.26 20.23
CA ALA A 33 -3.30 -0.91 20.26
C ALA A 33 -1.81 -0.51 20.27
N PRO A 34 -0.90 -1.41 20.71
CA PRO A 34 0.54 -1.19 20.55
C PRO A 34 0.94 -1.06 19.08
N LEU A 35 1.85 -0.12 18.76
CA LEU A 35 2.24 0.18 17.37
C LEU A 35 2.80 -1.03 16.62
N ASP A 36 3.55 -1.89 17.31
CA ASP A 36 4.13 -3.11 16.75
C ASP A 36 3.08 -4.14 16.30
N LYS A 37 1.80 -3.89 16.63
CA LYS A 37 0.65 -4.71 16.21
C LYS A 37 -0.20 -4.06 15.14
N ILE A 38 0.07 -2.81 14.74
CA ILE A 38 -0.75 -2.06 13.79
C ILE A 38 -0.07 -2.01 12.42
N PHE A 39 -0.83 -2.32 11.38
CA PHE A 39 -0.35 -2.40 10.00
C PHE A 39 -1.30 -1.71 9.03
N PHE A 40 -0.77 -0.87 8.15
CA PHE A 40 -1.46 -0.57 6.90
C PHE A 40 -1.37 -1.79 5.99
N VAL A 41 -2.48 -2.19 5.38
CA VAL A 41 -2.50 -3.32 4.45
C VAL A 41 -2.80 -2.79 3.05
N ILE A 42 -1.88 -3.02 2.13
CA ILE A 42 -2.08 -2.71 0.70
C ILE A 42 -2.43 -3.99 -0.07
N TRP A 43 -2.97 -3.83 -1.25
CA TRP A 43 -3.17 -4.89 -2.23
C TRP A 43 -2.47 -4.55 -3.54
N THR A 44 -1.80 -5.52 -4.15
CA THR A 44 -1.09 -5.31 -5.42
C THR A 44 -1.15 -6.55 -6.31
N THR A 45 -1.17 -6.33 -7.62
CA THR A 45 -1.00 -7.33 -8.67
C THR A 45 0.43 -7.32 -9.24
N THR A 46 1.25 -6.35 -8.84
CA THR A 46 2.59 -6.11 -9.37
C THR A 46 3.64 -6.05 -8.24
N PRO A 47 3.95 -7.19 -7.58
CA PRO A 47 4.89 -7.23 -6.45
C PRO A 47 6.25 -6.61 -6.76
N TRP A 48 6.74 -6.73 -8.01
CA TRP A 48 8.03 -6.19 -8.43
C TRP A 48 8.17 -4.66 -8.32
N THR A 49 7.06 -3.93 -8.12
CA THR A 49 7.09 -2.46 -7.88
C THR A 49 7.28 -2.12 -6.40
N ILE A 50 7.07 -3.07 -5.47
CA ILE A 50 7.21 -2.85 -4.02
C ILE A 50 8.61 -2.31 -3.66
N PRO A 51 9.72 -2.80 -4.24
CA PRO A 51 11.03 -2.20 -3.99
C PRO A 51 11.14 -0.70 -4.28
N GLY A 52 10.27 -0.16 -5.15
CA GLY A 52 10.16 1.26 -5.46
C GLY A 52 9.16 2.04 -4.58
N ASN A 53 8.51 1.39 -3.62
CA ASN A 53 7.55 2.05 -2.72
C ASN A 53 8.20 3.16 -1.91
N MET A 54 7.51 4.30 -1.83
CA MET A 54 7.92 5.46 -1.02
C MET A 54 6.80 5.97 -0.12
N ALA A 55 5.55 5.59 -0.42
CA ALA A 55 4.39 6.06 0.33
C ALA A 55 3.24 5.04 0.27
N ILE A 56 2.24 5.28 1.10
CA ILE A 56 0.92 4.65 1.02
C ILE A 56 -0.11 5.77 0.90
N CYS A 57 -0.94 5.73 -0.14
CA CYS A 57 -2.03 6.69 -0.29
C CYS A 57 -3.33 6.15 0.30
N VAL A 58 -4.04 7.03 1.01
CA VAL A 58 -5.40 6.83 1.51
C VAL A 58 -6.29 7.96 1.01
N ASN A 59 -7.60 7.80 1.01
CA ASN A 59 -8.52 8.90 0.71
C ASN A 59 -8.93 9.60 2.00
N ALA A 60 -8.70 10.90 2.10
CA ALA A 60 -8.95 11.69 3.31
C ALA A 60 -10.40 11.62 3.80
N ALA A 61 -11.37 11.49 2.88
CA ALA A 61 -12.81 11.51 3.17
C ALA A 61 -13.39 10.14 3.57
N PHE A 62 -12.70 9.04 3.25
CA PHE A 62 -13.20 7.70 3.52
C PHE A 62 -13.05 7.32 4.99
N ASP A 63 -13.91 6.40 5.44
CA ASP A 63 -13.81 5.76 6.75
C ASP A 63 -12.88 4.55 6.67
N TYR A 64 -11.93 4.48 7.60
CA TYR A 64 -11.03 3.35 7.78
C TYR A 64 -11.25 2.73 9.15
N VAL A 65 -11.18 1.42 9.23
CA VAL A 65 -11.27 0.68 10.48
C VAL A 65 -9.90 0.23 10.97
N LEU A 66 -9.70 0.28 12.26
CA LEU A 66 -8.67 -0.46 12.96
C LEU A 66 -9.26 -1.82 13.31
N LEU A 67 -9.02 -2.82 12.47
CA LEU A 67 -9.60 -4.14 12.55
C LEU A 67 -8.65 -5.11 13.22
N GLN A 68 -8.94 -5.49 14.46
CA GLN A 68 -8.15 -6.50 15.18
C GLN A 68 -8.57 -7.90 14.74
N ALA A 69 -7.64 -8.64 14.16
CA ALA A 69 -7.81 -10.03 13.80
C ALA A 69 -7.67 -10.95 15.05
N PRO A 70 -8.15 -12.21 15.00
CA PRO A 70 -8.05 -13.15 16.10
C PRO A 70 -6.63 -13.39 16.60
N GLY A 71 -5.62 -13.23 15.74
CA GLY A 71 -4.18 -13.31 16.10
C GLY A 71 -3.64 -12.10 16.85
N GLY A 72 -4.46 -11.05 17.08
CA GLY A 72 -4.08 -9.86 17.84
C GLY A 72 -3.43 -8.75 16.99
N GLU A 73 -3.12 -8.99 15.71
CA GLU A 73 -2.71 -7.94 14.77
C GLU A 73 -3.90 -7.02 14.44
N VAL A 74 -3.61 -5.76 14.19
CA VAL A 74 -4.60 -4.73 13.84
C VAL A 74 -4.33 -4.21 12.45
N TYR A 75 -5.30 -4.34 11.57
CA TYR A 75 -5.19 -3.93 10.16
C TYR A 75 -5.95 -2.64 9.92
N ILE A 76 -5.31 -1.69 9.26
CA ILE A 76 -5.94 -0.45 8.77
C ILE A 76 -6.41 -0.72 7.36
N LEU A 77 -7.73 -0.69 7.17
CA LEU A 77 -8.44 -0.97 5.92
C LEU A 77 -9.59 0.02 5.76
N ALA A 78 -9.94 0.37 4.52
CA ALA A 78 -11.19 1.07 4.28
C ALA A 78 -12.37 0.24 4.79
N LYS A 79 -13.27 0.86 5.55
CA LYS A 79 -14.39 0.20 6.23
C LYS A 79 -15.24 -0.63 5.28
N ASP A 80 -15.56 -0.08 4.11
CA ASP A 80 -16.45 -0.71 3.13
C ASP A 80 -15.80 -1.89 2.40
N LEU A 81 -14.46 -2.02 2.47
CA LEU A 81 -13.69 -3.12 1.87
C LEU A 81 -13.26 -4.19 2.88
N ALA A 82 -13.37 -3.91 4.17
CA ALA A 82 -12.77 -4.74 5.22
C ALA A 82 -13.26 -6.20 5.20
N GLU A 83 -14.56 -6.46 5.01
CA GLU A 83 -15.09 -7.81 4.94
C GLU A 83 -14.59 -8.58 3.72
N ASN A 84 -14.56 -7.94 2.55
CA ASN A 84 -14.04 -8.54 1.32
C ASN A 84 -12.55 -8.85 1.41
N VAL A 85 -11.77 -7.96 2.03
CA VAL A 85 -10.33 -8.18 2.28
C VAL A 85 -10.13 -9.37 3.22
N CYS A 86 -10.87 -9.44 4.33
CA CYS A 86 -10.79 -10.58 5.25
C CYS A 86 -11.12 -11.89 4.56
N LYS A 87 -12.19 -11.92 3.76
CA LYS A 87 -12.58 -13.10 2.98
C LYS A 87 -11.47 -13.54 2.03
N ALA A 88 -10.86 -12.61 1.29
CA ALA A 88 -9.77 -12.90 0.36
C ALA A 88 -8.48 -13.35 1.08
N ALA A 89 -8.24 -12.82 2.28
CA ALA A 89 -7.10 -13.21 3.13
C ALA A 89 -7.36 -14.44 4.01
N HIS A 90 -8.52 -15.13 3.84
CA HIS A 90 -8.95 -16.27 4.65
C HIS A 90 -9.03 -15.97 6.16
N ILE A 91 -9.41 -14.75 6.51
CA ILE A 91 -9.65 -14.31 7.88
C ILE A 91 -11.16 -14.29 8.12
N ASP A 92 -11.62 -14.90 9.20
CA ASP A 92 -13.02 -14.82 9.61
C ASP A 92 -13.33 -13.40 10.12
N TYR A 93 -14.02 -12.62 9.30
CA TYR A 93 -14.39 -11.24 9.63
C TYR A 93 -15.28 -11.17 10.89
N THR A 94 -16.13 -12.17 11.12
CA THR A 94 -17.03 -12.20 12.28
C THR A 94 -16.28 -12.43 13.61
N ALA A 95 -15.07 -12.97 13.54
CA ALA A 95 -14.18 -13.15 14.67
C ALA A 95 -13.24 -11.95 14.89
N CYS A 96 -13.27 -10.95 14.00
CA CYS A 96 -12.49 -9.71 14.12
C CYS A 96 -13.22 -8.69 15.01
N LYS A 97 -12.44 -7.76 15.58
CA LYS A 97 -12.98 -6.66 16.38
C LYS A 97 -12.59 -5.31 15.77
N VAL A 98 -13.57 -4.46 15.48
CA VAL A 98 -13.32 -3.06 15.13
C VAL A 98 -12.97 -2.30 16.40
N LEU A 99 -11.73 -1.83 16.53
CA LEU A 99 -11.25 -1.06 17.68
C LEU A 99 -11.62 0.41 17.56
N ALA A 100 -11.54 0.95 16.33
CA ALA A 100 -11.88 2.34 16.00
C ALA A 100 -12.26 2.46 14.53
N THR A 101 -12.97 3.53 14.21
CA THR A 101 -13.18 4.02 12.84
C THR A 101 -12.69 5.46 12.78
N LEU A 102 -11.77 5.73 11.85
CA LEU A 102 -11.12 7.02 11.66
C LEU A 102 -11.27 7.49 10.21
N LYS A 103 -11.25 8.80 9.97
CA LYS A 103 -11.15 9.32 8.61
C LYS A 103 -9.73 9.16 8.07
N GLY A 104 -9.60 8.88 6.76
CA GLY A 104 -8.28 8.73 6.13
C GLY A 104 -7.37 9.93 6.33
N GLY A 105 -7.92 11.16 6.38
CA GLY A 105 -7.15 12.37 6.66
C GLY A 105 -6.47 12.39 8.04
N GLU A 106 -6.89 11.55 8.98
CA GLU A 106 -6.24 11.44 10.28
C GLU A 106 -4.89 10.71 10.22
N PHE A 107 -4.66 9.93 9.17
CA PHE A 107 -3.41 9.22 8.94
C PHE A 107 -2.35 10.05 8.20
N GLU A 108 -2.72 11.24 7.69
CA GLU A 108 -1.80 12.08 6.90
C GLU A 108 -0.48 12.31 7.63
N LEU A 109 0.64 12.07 6.91
CA LEU A 109 2.02 12.21 7.39
C LEU A 109 2.42 11.26 8.55
N MET A 110 1.63 10.24 8.87
CA MET A 110 2.14 9.09 9.61
C MET A 110 3.19 8.37 8.80
N THR A 111 3.97 7.49 9.42
CA THR A 111 4.90 6.62 8.69
C THR A 111 4.67 5.16 9.01
N ALA A 112 4.88 4.34 7.99
CA ALA A 112 4.91 2.88 8.10
C ALA A 112 6.27 2.36 7.63
N GLY A 113 6.73 1.25 8.20
CA GLY A 113 7.96 0.60 7.77
C GLY A 113 7.78 -0.10 6.44
N HIS A 114 8.70 0.09 5.51
CA HIS A 114 8.74 -0.64 4.27
C HIS A 114 8.93 -2.15 4.53
N PRO A 115 8.17 -3.06 3.88
CA PRO A 115 8.22 -4.48 4.23
C PRO A 115 9.53 -5.19 3.88
N LEU A 116 10.29 -4.64 2.93
CA LEU A 116 11.51 -5.28 2.39
C LEU A 116 12.80 -4.56 2.77
N PHE A 117 12.77 -3.26 3.03
CA PHE A 117 13.95 -2.42 3.27
C PHE A 117 13.78 -1.61 4.54
N ASP A 118 14.90 -1.23 5.18
CA ASP A 118 14.88 -0.36 6.34
C ASP A 118 14.73 1.10 5.92
N ARG A 119 13.51 1.46 5.56
CA ARG A 119 13.09 2.83 5.25
C ARG A 119 11.61 3.02 5.58
N ASP A 120 11.19 4.26 5.64
CA ASP A 120 9.80 4.63 5.89
C ASP A 120 9.02 4.80 4.58
N SER A 121 7.75 4.43 4.64
CA SER A 121 6.71 4.76 3.67
C SER A 121 5.76 5.75 4.33
N VAL A 122 5.72 6.98 3.81
CA VAL A 122 4.87 8.03 4.39
C VAL A 122 3.41 7.86 3.94
N ILE A 123 2.48 8.20 4.83
CA ILE A 123 1.04 8.15 4.51
C ILE A 123 0.63 9.48 3.88
N LEU A 124 0.09 9.42 2.66
CA LEU A 124 -0.39 10.57 1.90
C LEU A 124 -1.89 10.47 1.68
N CYS A 125 -2.55 11.61 1.47
CA CYS A 125 -3.95 11.68 1.11
C CYS A 125 -4.09 12.00 -0.38
N GLY A 126 -4.74 11.10 -1.14
CA GLY A 126 -4.95 11.26 -2.58
C GLY A 126 -6.37 10.89 -3.01
N ASP A 127 -6.96 11.72 -3.88
CA ASP A 127 -8.34 11.54 -4.37
C ASP A 127 -8.46 10.38 -5.39
N HIS A 128 -7.34 9.89 -5.95
CA HIS A 128 -7.29 8.74 -6.84
C HIS A 128 -7.55 7.40 -6.11
N VAL A 129 -7.52 7.39 -4.79
CA VAL A 129 -7.88 6.21 -4.01
C VAL A 129 -9.39 6.01 -4.03
N THR A 130 -9.84 4.86 -4.52
CA THR A 130 -11.25 4.46 -4.64
C THR A 130 -11.60 3.28 -3.74
N LEU A 131 -12.89 2.92 -3.72
CA LEU A 131 -13.41 1.75 -2.98
C LEU A 131 -13.85 0.61 -3.91
N ASP A 132 -13.44 0.63 -5.18
CA ASP A 132 -13.86 -0.37 -6.17
C ASP A 132 -13.17 -1.72 -5.95
N ALA A 133 -11.94 -1.69 -5.45
CA ALA A 133 -11.14 -2.89 -5.18
C ALA A 133 -10.02 -2.62 -4.16
N GLY A 134 -9.35 -3.69 -3.73
CA GLY A 134 -8.19 -3.60 -2.83
C GLY A 134 -8.57 -3.38 -1.37
N THR A 135 -7.85 -2.52 -0.70
CA THR A 135 -7.93 -2.30 0.76
C THR A 135 -8.31 -0.87 1.14
N GLY A 136 -8.36 0.05 0.16
CA GLY A 136 -8.43 1.49 0.40
C GLY A 136 -7.08 2.13 0.80
N CYS A 137 -6.02 1.33 0.93
CA CYS A 137 -4.64 1.79 1.10
C CYS A 137 -3.87 1.42 -0.17
N VAL A 138 -3.37 2.42 -0.90
CA VAL A 138 -2.72 2.21 -2.20
C VAL A 138 -1.20 2.29 -2.04
N HIS A 139 -0.52 1.22 -2.43
CA HIS A 139 0.92 1.21 -2.60
C HIS A 139 1.34 2.28 -3.60
N THR A 140 2.23 3.18 -3.19
CA THR A 140 2.63 4.35 -3.97
C THR A 140 4.12 4.29 -4.28
N ALA A 141 4.43 4.12 -5.58
CA ALA A 141 5.79 4.02 -6.11
C ALA A 141 5.97 5.06 -7.23
N PRO A 142 6.49 6.26 -6.93
CA PRO A 142 6.51 7.40 -7.86
C PRO A 142 7.34 7.16 -9.14
N GLY A 143 8.16 6.12 -9.17
CA GLY A 143 8.88 5.70 -10.37
C GLY A 143 8.08 4.86 -11.35
N PHE A 144 6.86 4.41 -10.98
CA PHE A 144 6.07 3.44 -11.76
C PHE A 144 4.64 3.89 -12.09
N GLY A 145 4.10 4.89 -11.41
CA GLY A 145 2.75 5.39 -11.63
C GLY A 145 2.70 6.91 -11.78
N ALA A 146 1.88 7.42 -12.72
CA ALA A 146 1.71 8.86 -12.91
C ALA A 146 1.01 9.50 -11.71
N ASP A 147 -0.03 8.87 -11.16
CA ASP A 147 -0.73 9.36 -9.97
C ASP A 147 0.19 9.33 -8.75
N ASP A 148 0.99 8.27 -8.61
CA ASP A 148 1.99 8.12 -7.55
C ASP A 148 3.03 9.24 -7.61
N PHE A 149 3.55 9.51 -8.81
CA PHE A 149 4.50 10.59 -9.05
C PHE A 149 3.89 11.96 -8.71
N ASN A 150 2.69 12.23 -9.22
CA ASN A 150 2.03 13.51 -9.06
C ASN A 150 1.72 13.82 -7.58
N ILE A 151 1.20 12.83 -6.84
CA ILE A 151 0.88 13.03 -5.41
C ILE A 151 2.16 13.26 -4.59
N CYS A 152 3.23 12.49 -4.81
CA CYS A 152 4.50 12.68 -4.13
C CYS A 152 5.07 14.07 -4.42
N ARG A 153 5.07 14.51 -5.68
CA ARG A 153 5.54 15.85 -6.07
C ARG A 153 4.69 16.98 -5.49
N ALA A 154 3.37 16.79 -5.36
CA ALA A 154 2.51 17.79 -4.73
C ALA A 154 2.85 17.98 -3.25
N TYR A 155 3.10 16.90 -2.52
CA TYR A 155 3.50 16.97 -1.11
C TYR A 155 4.90 17.59 -0.92
N ASP A 156 5.86 17.26 -1.79
CA ASP A 156 7.20 17.86 -1.79
C ASP A 156 7.13 19.36 -2.10
N ALA A 157 6.36 19.76 -3.11
CA ALA A 157 6.17 21.16 -3.49
C ALA A 157 5.50 21.99 -2.37
N ALA A 158 4.62 21.34 -1.58
CA ALA A 158 4.00 21.96 -0.40
C ALA A 158 4.96 22.02 0.82
N GLY A 159 6.18 21.52 0.71
CA GLY A 159 7.17 21.45 1.80
C GLY A 159 6.79 20.49 2.92
N LYS A 160 5.86 19.57 2.68
CA LYS A 160 5.39 18.60 3.68
C LYS A 160 6.28 17.35 3.76
N THR A 161 6.91 16.98 2.64
CA THR A 161 7.74 15.77 2.52
C THR A 161 8.96 16.04 1.63
N HIS A 162 9.84 15.05 1.55
CA HIS A 162 10.91 14.99 0.57
C HIS A 162 11.03 13.55 0.06
N ILE A 163 10.18 13.22 -0.93
CA ILE A 163 10.02 11.88 -1.45
C ILE A 163 10.86 11.70 -2.71
N GLY A 164 11.82 10.78 -2.68
CA GLY A 164 12.59 10.41 -3.85
C GLY A 164 11.73 9.66 -4.89
N THR A 165 12.28 9.51 -6.10
CA THR A 165 11.64 8.75 -7.20
C THR A 165 12.53 7.55 -7.58
N PRO A 166 12.64 6.53 -6.73
CA PRO A 166 13.44 5.35 -7.06
C PRO A 166 12.79 4.55 -8.19
N VAL A 167 13.63 4.11 -9.13
CA VAL A 167 13.25 3.20 -10.22
C VAL A 167 14.18 1.98 -10.16
N PRO A 168 13.91 0.99 -9.30
CA PRO A 168 14.80 -0.16 -9.12
C PRO A 168 14.69 -1.20 -10.25
N VAL A 169 14.43 -0.75 -11.48
CA VAL A 169 14.40 -1.56 -12.70
C VAL A 169 15.06 -0.77 -13.82
N ASN A 170 16.02 -1.37 -14.50
CA ASN A 170 16.68 -0.72 -15.64
C ASN A 170 15.88 -0.85 -16.94
N ALA A 171 16.36 -0.21 -18.03
CA ALA A 171 15.70 -0.22 -19.33
C ALA A 171 15.58 -1.61 -19.98
N LYS A 172 16.24 -2.63 -19.47
CA LYS A 172 16.12 -4.02 -19.93
C LYS A 172 15.14 -4.85 -19.07
N GLY A 173 14.44 -4.21 -18.14
CA GLY A 173 13.53 -4.88 -17.22
C GLY A 173 14.22 -5.69 -16.12
N VAL A 174 15.50 -5.40 -15.83
CA VAL A 174 16.27 -6.09 -14.80
C VAL A 174 16.29 -5.26 -13.52
N MET A 175 15.97 -5.91 -12.40
CA MET A 175 16.00 -5.30 -11.07
C MET A 175 17.41 -4.81 -10.74
N THR A 176 17.49 -3.65 -10.07
CA THR A 176 18.77 -2.99 -9.72
C THR A 176 18.91 -2.66 -8.24
N ASP A 177 17.86 -2.97 -7.44
CA ASP A 177 17.94 -2.83 -5.98
C ASP A 177 18.89 -3.87 -5.37
N GLU A 178 19.30 -3.64 -4.11
CA GLU A 178 20.31 -4.47 -3.43
C GLU A 178 19.85 -5.92 -3.20
N LYS A 179 18.53 -6.17 -3.15
CA LYS A 179 17.97 -7.46 -2.74
C LYS A 179 17.67 -8.39 -3.93
N TYR A 180 17.20 -7.80 -5.04
CA TYR A 180 16.71 -8.55 -6.21
C TYR A 180 17.51 -8.26 -7.47
N SER A 181 18.66 -7.56 -7.35
CA SER A 181 19.52 -7.18 -8.47
C SER A 181 19.86 -8.36 -9.39
N GLY A 182 19.79 -8.09 -10.69
CA GLY A 182 20.08 -9.06 -11.74
C GLY A 182 18.88 -9.94 -12.15
N GLN A 183 17.76 -9.92 -11.44
CA GLN A 183 16.55 -10.66 -11.81
C GLN A 183 15.72 -9.86 -12.81
N PHE A 184 15.11 -10.52 -13.78
CA PHE A 184 14.09 -9.93 -14.64
C PHE A 184 12.83 -9.67 -13.83
N TYR A 185 12.20 -8.49 -13.96
CA TYR A 185 11.11 -8.03 -13.08
C TYR A 185 9.96 -9.04 -12.95
N ALA A 186 9.58 -9.72 -14.06
CA ALA A 186 8.49 -10.71 -14.01
C ALA A 186 8.84 -11.94 -13.16
N LYS A 187 10.14 -12.34 -13.11
CA LYS A 187 10.62 -13.40 -12.22
C LYS A 187 10.76 -12.94 -10.79
N ALA A 188 11.03 -11.65 -10.57
CA ALA A 188 11.09 -11.09 -9.23
C ALA A 188 9.74 -11.16 -8.50
N ASN A 189 8.61 -11.20 -9.22
CA ASN A 189 7.28 -11.42 -8.64
C ASN A 189 7.16 -12.69 -7.81
N GLU A 190 7.95 -13.73 -8.13
CA GLU A 190 7.88 -15.03 -7.46
C GLU A 190 8.66 -15.05 -6.13
N VAL A 191 9.51 -14.04 -5.89
CA VAL A 191 10.44 -14.02 -4.75
C VAL A 191 10.31 -12.76 -3.89
N ILE A 192 9.52 -11.78 -4.32
CA ILE A 192 9.13 -10.61 -3.57
C ILE A 192 7.87 -10.90 -2.78
#